data_139278f0f8d02e26d3b852cce67bbb22
#
_entry.id   139278f0f8d02e26d3b852cce67bbb22
#
_cell.length_a   1.000
_cell.length_b   1.000
_cell.length_c   1.000
_cell.angle_alpha   90.00
_cell.angle_beta   90.00
_cell.angle_gamma   90.00
#
_symmetry.space_group_name_H-M   'P 1'
#
loop_
_entity.id
_entity.type
_entity.pdbx_description
1 polymer ?
#
loop_
_entity_poly.entity_id
_entity_poly.type
_entity_poly.pdbx_seq_one_letter_code
_entity_poly.pdbx_strand_id
1 'polypeptide(L)'
;MLGRRLAAFLTDFDLILTPTLTREPPLIGSLDPFDERLSLATMIDRFHSYSPFTALFNASGQPAMSVPLYWTAGDLPLGSHFAARFGEEGTLLALAAQLEQAQPWAGRVPPLSAQRR
;
A
#
# COMPACT_ATOMS: atom_id res chain seq x y z
N MET A 1 12.57 -19.11 -2.39
CA MET A 1 11.95 -19.38 -3.72
C MET A 1 11.15 -18.19 -4.25
N LEU A 2 10.34 -17.52 -3.44
CA LEU A 2 9.48 -16.40 -3.85
C LEU A 2 10.27 -15.23 -4.45
N GLY A 3 11.26 -14.70 -3.75
CA GLY A 3 12.08 -13.58 -4.22
C GLY A 3 12.78 -13.82 -5.57
N ARG A 4 13.23 -15.06 -5.84
CA ARG A 4 13.83 -15.39 -7.15
C ARG A 4 12.81 -15.34 -8.30
N ARG A 5 11.55 -15.72 -8.05
CA ARG A 5 10.49 -15.66 -9.07
C ARG A 5 10.13 -14.21 -9.37
N LEU A 6 10.03 -13.37 -8.34
CA LEU A 6 9.81 -11.93 -8.52
C LEU A 6 11.00 -11.25 -9.20
N ALA A 7 12.23 -11.59 -8.83
CA ALA A 7 13.40 -11.05 -9.49
C ALA A 7 13.43 -11.41 -10.99
N ALA A 8 13.08 -12.65 -11.34
CA ALA A 8 12.97 -13.06 -12.74
C ALA A 8 11.86 -12.30 -13.50
N PHE A 9 10.68 -12.13 -12.87
CA PHE A 9 9.58 -11.35 -13.44
C PHE A 9 9.98 -9.89 -13.69
N LEU A 10 10.64 -9.27 -12.71
CA LEU A 10 11.10 -7.88 -12.80
C LEU A 10 12.32 -7.69 -13.72
N THR A 11 12.81 -8.74 -14.40
CA THR A 11 13.80 -8.59 -15.48
C THR A 11 13.18 -7.89 -16.68
N ASP A 12 11.92 -8.19 -16.97
CA ASP A 12 11.19 -7.69 -18.14
C ASP A 12 10.34 -6.44 -17.82
N PHE A 13 10.15 -6.13 -16.53
CA PHE A 13 9.34 -5.02 -16.06
C PHE A 13 10.10 -4.20 -15.01
N ASP A 14 9.95 -2.90 -15.04
CA ASP A 14 10.60 -2.00 -14.06
C ASP A 14 9.88 -2.01 -12.72
N LEU A 15 8.54 -2.12 -12.75
CA LEU A 15 7.69 -1.98 -11.59
C LEU A 15 6.49 -2.93 -11.61
N ILE A 16 5.99 -3.26 -10.44
CA ILE A 16 4.70 -3.91 -10.24
C ILE A 16 3.77 -2.89 -9.59
N LEU A 17 2.59 -2.69 -10.20
CA LEU A 17 1.54 -1.83 -9.66
C LEU A 17 0.38 -2.69 -9.16
N THR A 18 -0.05 -2.45 -7.93
CA THR A 18 -1.25 -3.03 -7.34
C THR A 18 -2.00 -1.97 -6.52
N PRO A 19 -3.25 -2.18 -6.14
CA PRO A 19 -3.83 -1.43 -5.03
C PRO A 19 -3.03 -1.69 -3.75
N THR A 20 -3.00 -0.73 -2.81
CA THR A 20 -2.47 -0.99 -1.47
C THR A 20 -3.45 -1.84 -0.66
N LEU A 21 -4.73 -1.49 -0.71
CA LEU A 21 -5.84 -2.21 -0.09
C LEU A 21 -6.87 -2.61 -1.13
N THR A 22 -7.66 -3.63 -0.84
CA THR A 22 -8.74 -4.11 -1.74
C THR A 22 -9.99 -3.23 -1.70
N ARG A 23 -10.12 -2.38 -0.70
CA ARG A 23 -11.27 -1.52 -0.44
C ARG A 23 -10.85 -0.30 0.39
N GLU A 24 -11.79 0.58 0.67
CA GLU A 24 -11.60 1.73 1.55
C GLU A 24 -11.05 1.31 2.93
N PRO A 25 -10.32 2.22 3.62
CA PRO A 25 -9.87 1.97 4.97
C PRO A 25 -11.03 1.52 5.88
N PRO A 26 -10.83 0.49 6.70
CA PRO A 26 -11.88 -0.03 7.56
C PRO A 26 -12.23 0.98 8.67
N LEU A 27 -13.45 0.90 9.17
CA LEU A 27 -13.85 1.67 10.35
C LEU A 27 -12.98 1.28 11.55
N ILE A 28 -12.67 2.27 12.38
CA ILE A 28 -11.92 2.05 13.64
C ILE A 28 -12.65 0.98 14.48
N GLY A 29 -11.90 -0.02 14.94
CA GLY A 29 -12.42 -1.13 15.71
C GLY A 29 -13.02 -2.30 14.90
N SER A 30 -13.20 -2.17 13.58
CA SER A 30 -13.73 -3.28 12.76
C SER A 30 -12.73 -4.40 12.49
N LEU A 31 -11.44 -4.13 12.67
CA LEU A 31 -10.33 -5.09 12.59
C LEU A 31 -9.61 -5.15 13.93
N ASP A 32 -10.31 -5.56 14.98
CA ASP A 32 -9.71 -5.72 16.29
C ASP A 32 -8.90 -7.03 16.35
N PRO A 33 -7.56 -6.97 16.51
CA PRO A 33 -6.71 -8.16 16.62
C PRO A 33 -6.89 -8.89 17.95
N PHE A 34 -7.56 -8.29 18.92
CA PHE A 34 -7.83 -8.85 20.24
C PHE A 34 -9.29 -9.30 20.42
N ASP A 35 -10.07 -9.39 19.33
CA ASP A 35 -11.44 -9.91 19.41
C ASP A 35 -11.44 -11.41 19.73
N GLU A 36 -11.59 -11.74 21.03
CA GLU A 36 -11.58 -13.10 21.55
C GLU A 36 -12.69 -14.00 20.95
N ARG A 37 -13.68 -13.41 20.28
CA ARG A 37 -14.77 -14.15 19.61
C ARG A 37 -14.33 -14.76 18.29
N LEU A 38 -13.18 -14.34 17.77
CA LEU A 38 -12.66 -14.79 16.47
C LEU A 38 -11.55 -15.83 16.65
N SER A 39 -11.58 -16.87 15.84
CA SER A 39 -10.41 -17.73 15.70
C SER A 39 -9.26 -17.00 15.05
N LEU A 40 -8.03 -17.42 15.35
CA LEU A 40 -6.82 -16.88 14.70
C LEU A 40 -6.91 -16.98 13.18
N ALA A 41 -7.42 -18.08 12.64
CA ALA A 41 -7.60 -18.28 11.20
C ALA A 41 -8.55 -17.23 10.61
N THR A 42 -9.71 -16.99 11.24
CA THR A 42 -10.68 -15.98 10.80
C THR A 42 -10.08 -14.57 10.84
N MET A 43 -9.29 -14.28 11.86
CA MET A 43 -8.61 -12.99 11.98
C MET A 43 -7.60 -12.79 10.85
N ILE A 44 -6.75 -13.77 10.59
CA ILE A 44 -5.77 -13.76 9.51
C ILE A 44 -6.47 -13.55 8.16
N ASP A 45 -7.57 -14.28 7.89
CA ASP A 45 -8.34 -14.14 6.65
C ASP A 45 -8.94 -12.75 6.49
N ARG A 46 -9.45 -12.15 7.57
CA ARG A 46 -9.94 -10.77 7.56
C ARG A 46 -8.83 -9.78 7.18
N PHE A 47 -7.67 -9.84 7.82
CA PHE A 47 -6.53 -8.97 7.50
C PHE A 47 -6.06 -9.17 6.05
N HIS A 48 -5.88 -10.40 5.60
CA HIS A 48 -5.49 -10.71 4.23
C HIS A 48 -6.52 -10.26 3.20
N SER A 49 -7.81 -10.27 3.54
CA SER A 49 -8.85 -9.76 2.63
C SER A 49 -8.72 -8.26 2.35
N TYR A 50 -8.15 -7.49 3.28
CA TYR A 50 -7.89 -6.07 3.10
C TYR A 50 -6.57 -5.79 2.38
N SER A 51 -5.50 -6.53 2.71
CA SER A 51 -4.14 -6.26 2.24
C SER A 51 -3.45 -7.50 1.67
N PRO A 52 -3.98 -8.11 0.61
CA PRO A 52 -3.40 -9.33 0.04
C PRO A 52 -2.11 -9.07 -0.74
N PHE A 53 -1.87 -7.84 -1.20
CA PHE A 53 -0.76 -7.52 -2.12
C PHE A 53 0.55 -7.23 -1.39
N THR A 54 0.51 -6.51 -0.28
CA THR A 54 1.71 -5.99 0.41
C THR A 54 2.53 -7.09 1.08
N ALA A 55 1.88 -8.16 1.56
CA ALA A 55 2.53 -9.30 2.21
C ALA A 55 3.56 -9.98 1.31
N LEU A 56 3.32 -10.00 -0.01
CA LEU A 56 4.22 -10.56 -1.00
C LEU A 56 5.61 -9.91 -0.94
N PHE A 57 5.65 -8.58 -0.88
CA PHE A 57 6.89 -7.79 -0.90
C PHE A 57 7.58 -7.79 0.47
N ASN A 58 6.81 -7.83 1.57
CA ASN A 58 7.35 -8.05 2.92
C ASN A 58 8.08 -9.40 3.01
N ALA A 59 7.53 -10.45 2.40
CA ALA A 59 8.13 -11.79 2.43
C ALA A 59 9.30 -11.96 1.45
N SER A 60 9.34 -11.19 0.37
CA SER A 60 10.35 -11.32 -0.69
C SER A 60 11.51 -10.35 -0.54
N GLY A 61 11.33 -9.25 0.22
CA GLY A 61 12.35 -8.24 0.49
C GLY A 61 12.54 -7.19 -0.61
N GLN A 62 11.68 -7.18 -1.64
CA GLN A 62 11.71 -6.10 -2.63
C GLN A 62 11.24 -4.77 -2.00
N PRO A 63 11.83 -3.63 -2.43
CA PRO A 63 11.36 -2.33 -2.04
C PRO A 63 9.97 -2.07 -2.61
N ALA A 64 9.13 -1.42 -1.82
CA ALA A 64 7.79 -1.04 -2.23
C ALA A 64 7.37 0.28 -1.58
N MET A 65 6.49 1.00 -2.24
CA MET A 65 5.90 2.24 -1.73
C MET A 65 4.40 2.27 -1.98
N SER A 66 3.67 3.06 -1.19
CA SER A 66 2.28 3.41 -1.44
C SER A 66 2.13 4.91 -1.51
N VAL A 67 1.48 5.40 -2.57
CA VAL A 67 1.22 6.83 -2.79
C VAL A 67 -0.28 7.07 -2.94
N PRO A 68 -0.83 8.17 -2.37
CA PRO A 68 -2.28 8.43 -2.37
C PRO A 68 -2.70 9.14 -3.67
N LEU A 69 -2.90 8.36 -4.74
CA LEU A 69 -3.28 8.91 -6.06
C LEU A 69 -4.80 9.09 -6.23
N TYR A 70 -5.60 8.54 -5.35
CA TYR A 70 -7.05 8.62 -5.43
C TYR A 70 -7.67 8.89 -4.07
N TRP A 71 -8.85 9.53 -4.07
CA TRP A 71 -9.67 9.78 -2.88
C TRP A 71 -11.09 9.31 -3.13
N THR A 72 -11.70 8.72 -2.12
CA THR A 72 -13.11 8.33 -2.16
C THR A 72 -14.01 9.57 -2.12
N ALA A 73 -15.31 9.39 -2.35
CA ALA A 73 -16.31 10.44 -2.17
C ALA A 73 -16.37 10.97 -0.71
N GLY A 74 -15.92 10.16 0.26
CA GLY A 74 -15.78 10.55 1.66
C GLY A 74 -14.43 11.19 2.00
N ASP A 75 -13.64 11.56 1.00
CA ASP A 75 -12.33 12.22 1.15
C ASP A 75 -11.28 11.35 1.87
N LEU A 76 -11.43 10.01 1.79
CA LEU A 76 -10.45 9.06 2.29
C LEU A 76 -9.41 8.76 1.19
N PRO A 77 -8.10 8.81 1.51
CA PRO A 77 -7.06 8.48 0.55
C PRO A 77 -7.04 6.99 0.23
N LEU A 78 -6.89 6.65 -1.06
CA LEU A 78 -6.64 5.30 -1.52
C LEU A 78 -5.23 5.21 -2.09
N GLY A 79 -4.46 4.23 -1.58
CA GLY A 79 -3.09 4.03 -1.97
C GLY A 79 -2.95 3.23 -3.27
N SER A 80 -2.10 3.74 -4.16
CA SER A 80 -1.52 2.97 -5.26
C SER A 80 -0.17 2.44 -4.81
N HIS A 81 0.01 1.13 -4.88
CA HIS A 81 1.18 0.43 -4.37
C HIS A 81 2.10 0.04 -5.51
N PHE A 82 3.35 0.45 -5.44
CA PHE A 82 4.39 0.17 -6.41
C PHE A 82 5.52 -0.63 -5.76
N ALA A 83 5.99 -1.66 -6.45
CA ALA A 83 7.16 -2.42 -6.02
C ALA A 83 8.19 -2.52 -7.15
N ALA A 84 9.47 -2.49 -6.81
CA ALA A 84 10.59 -2.52 -7.74
C ALA A 84 11.52 -3.73 -7.49
N ARG A 85 12.55 -3.85 -8.32
CA ARG A 85 13.65 -4.79 -8.10
C ARG A 85 14.34 -4.53 -6.77
N PHE A 86 14.94 -5.55 -6.22
CA PHE A 86 15.76 -5.43 -5.02
C PHE A 86 16.89 -4.41 -5.24
N GLY A 87 17.01 -3.43 -4.35
CA GLY A 87 17.99 -2.35 -4.42
C GLY A 87 17.58 -1.16 -5.31
N GLU A 88 16.36 -1.18 -5.90
CA GLU A 88 15.88 -0.14 -6.80
C GLU A 88 14.94 0.87 -6.11
N GLU A 89 15.23 1.24 -4.87
CA GLU A 89 14.51 2.28 -4.14
C GLU A 89 14.56 3.63 -4.87
N GLY A 90 15.66 3.91 -5.56
CA GLY A 90 15.82 5.13 -6.36
C GLY A 90 14.77 5.24 -7.48
N THR A 91 14.44 4.12 -8.14
CA THR A 91 13.41 4.07 -9.17
C THR A 91 12.03 4.38 -8.59
N LEU A 92 11.71 3.85 -7.40
CA LEU A 92 10.45 4.16 -6.71
C LEU A 92 10.38 5.63 -6.30
N LEU A 93 11.45 6.20 -5.75
CA LEU A 93 11.49 7.61 -5.35
C LEU A 93 11.37 8.54 -6.57
N ALA A 94 12.03 8.23 -7.68
CA ALA A 94 11.90 8.99 -8.92
C ALA A 94 10.45 8.95 -9.46
N LEU A 95 9.82 7.78 -9.43
CA LEU A 95 8.41 7.64 -9.80
C LEU A 95 7.50 8.43 -8.85
N ALA A 96 7.73 8.36 -7.53
CA ALA A 96 6.94 9.12 -6.55
C ALA A 96 6.99 10.62 -6.84
N ALA A 97 8.17 11.17 -7.14
CA ALA A 97 8.34 12.57 -7.49
C ALA A 97 7.57 12.96 -8.77
N GLN A 98 7.60 12.11 -9.80
CA GLN A 98 6.82 12.33 -11.03
C GLN A 98 5.31 12.31 -10.76
N LEU A 99 4.84 11.34 -9.98
CA LEU A 99 3.43 11.21 -9.64
C LEU A 99 2.95 12.39 -8.79
N GLU A 100 3.76 12.86 -7.84
CA GLU A 100 3.43 14.03 -7.01
C GLU A 100 3.37 15.32 -7.82
N GLN A 101 4.22 15.47 -8.85
CA GLN A 101 4.15 16.58 -9.78
C GLN A 101 2.90 16.53 -10.66
N ALA A 102 2.54 15.33 -11.13
CA ALA A 102 1.38 15.13 -12.00
C ALA A 102 0.05 15.25 -11.25
N GLN A 103 0.00 14.80 -10.01
CA GLN A 103 -1.19 14.80 -9.15
C GLN A 103 -0.81 15.11 -7.70
N PRO A 104 -0.60 16.39 -7.35
CA PRO A 104 -0.15 16.78 -6.02
C PRO A 104 -1.14 16.38 -4.91
N TRP A 105 -0.62 15.77 -3.84
CA TRP A 105 -1.42 15.39 -2.66
C TRP A 105 -1.03 16.12 -1.38
N ALA A 106 0.12 16.82 -1.34
CA ALA A 106 0.61 17.50 -0.14
C ALA A 106 -0.36 18.57 0.41
N GLY A 107 -1.21 19.16 -0.44
CA GLY A 107 -2.24 20.13 -0.04
C GLY A 107 -3.51 19.51 0.55
N ARG A 108 -3.65 18.18 0.51
CA ARG A 108 -4.82 17.49 1.07
C ARG A 108 -4.57 17.16 2.54
N VAL A 109 -5.04 18.06 3.40
CA VAL A 109 -4.86 17.98 4.85
C VAL A 109 -6.18 17.62 5.52
N PRO A 110 -6.22 16.60 6.41
CA PRO A 110 -7.44 16.22 7.10
C PRO A 110 -8.01 17.38 7.94
N PRO A 111 -9.33 17.40 8.20
CA PRO A 111 -9.98 18.46 8.99
C PRO A 111 -9.36 18.65 10.38
N LEU A 112 -8.94 17.54 11.01
CA LEU A 112 -8.22 17.53 12.28
C LEU A 112 -6.72 17.43 12.00
N SER A 113 -6.06 18.56 11.83
CA SER A 113 -4.61 18.63 11.59
C SER A 113 -4.01 19.79 12.35
N ALA A 114 -2.80 19.58 12.90
CA ALA A 114 -2.02 20.62 13.57
C ALA A 114 -1.60 21.77 12.62
N GLN A 115 -1.67 21.56 11.31
CA GLN A 115 -1.37 22.56 10.29
C GLN A 115 -2.54 23.54 10.05
N ARG A 116 -3.74 23.23 10.53
CA ARG A 116 -4.90 24.12 10.48
C ARG A 116 -5.04 24.87 11.80
N ARG A 117 -4.15 25.83 12.02
CA ARG A 117 -4.31 26.86 13.05
C ARG A 117 -4.62 28.19 12.38
#